data_e3b85023886356599f38d5260729dedb
#
_entry.id   e3b85023886356599f38d5260729dedb
#
_cell.length_a   1.000
_cell.length_b   1.000
_cell.length_c   1.000
_cell.angle_alpha   90.00
_cell.angle_beta   90.00
_cell.angle_gamma   90.00
#
_symmetry.space_group_name_H-M   'P 1'
#
loop_
_entity.id
_entity.type
_entity.pdbx_description
1 polymer ?
#
loop_
_entity_poly.entity_id
_entity_poly.type
_entity_poly.pdbx_seq_one_letter_code
_entity_poly.pdbx_strand_id
1 'polypeptide(L)'
;MTAQYSVRDGVAVVTLDNPPVNGMGYDTRVAMAAGFDRALADPAVVALVVNGAGKSFSGGADIKEFGTPRALQEPNLHTLIAMLEQSAKPTVVAIHGVCMGGGLELALGANYRVAAPGTQVALPEVKIGILPGAGGTQRLPRALGLEPALNMI
;
A
#
# COMPACT_ATOMS: atom_id res chain seq x y z
N MET A 1 -0.55 13.35 -11.74
CA MET A 1 0.46 12.69 -10.87
C MET A 1 -0.34 11.77 -9.97
N THR A 2 -0.03 10.47 -9.93
CA THR A 2 -0.84 9.45 -9.25
C THR A 2 -0.42 9.18 -7.80
N ALA A 3 0.66 9.83 -7.34
CA ALA A 3 1.02 9.95 -5.94
C ALA A 3 1.72 11.29 -5.69
N GLN A 4 1.55 11.84 -4.50
CA GLN A 4 2.11 13.12 -4.09
C GLN A 4 3.10 12.90 -2.94
N TYR A 5 4.13 13.75 -2.86
CA TYR A 5 5.13 13.75 -1.79
C TYR A 5 5.17 15.10 -1.09
N SER A 6 5.15 15.06 0.23
CA SER A 6 5.37 16.25 1.07
C SER A 6 6.13 15.90 2.34
N VAL A 7 6.71 16.89 2.99
CA VAL A 7 7.35 16.75 4.31
C VAL A 7 6.74 17.75 5.27
N ARG A 8 6.36 17.30 6.48
CA ARG A 8 5.86 18.15 7.56
C ARG A 8 6.56 17.75 8.86
N ASP A 9 7.22 18.69 9.49
CA ASP A 9 7.90 18.50 10.79
C ASP A 9 8.79 17.24 10.84
N GLY A 10 9.57 17.01 9.77
CA GLY A 10 10.43 15.83 9.65
C GLY A 10 9.72 14.53 9.27
N VAL A 11 8.42 14.55 9.03
CA VAL A 11 7.67 13.38 8.57
C VAL A 11 7.40 13.50 7.07
N ALA A 12 7.91 12.54 6.29
CA ALA A 12 7.57 12.43 4.88
C ALA A 12 6.18 11.80 4.73
N VAL A 13 5.37 12.35 3.84
CA VAL A 13 4.04 11.83 3.51
C VAL A 13 3.98 11.54 2.02
N VAL A 14 3.71 10.28 1.68
CA VAL A 14 3.40 9.83 0.32
C VAL A 14 1.90 9.55 0.25
N THR A 15 1.19 10.35 -0.54
CA THR A 15 -0.26 10.27 -0.69
C THR A 15 -0.61 9.67 -2.05
N LEU A 16 -1.28 8.50 -2.07
CA LEU A 16 -1.88 7.96 -3.29
C LEU A 16 -3.00 8.90 -3.75
N ASP A 17 -2.96 9.32 -5.02
CA ASP A 17 -3.95 10.23 -5.61
C ASP A 17 -4.27 9.78 -7.04
N ASN A 18 -4.89 8.62 -7.15
CA ASN A 18 -5.28 7.97 -8.41
C ASN A 18 -6.78 7.58 -8.36
N PRO A 19 -7.69 8.58 -8.46
CA PRO A 19 -9.12 8.32 -8.39
C PRO A 19 -9.60 7.37 -9.51
N PRO A 20 -10.73 6.64 -9.27
CA PRO A 20 -11.65 6.78 -8.12
C PRO A 20 -11.26 6.00 -6.88
N VAL A 21 -10.37 5.02 -6.96
CA VAL A 21 -10.09 4.03 -5.89
C VAL A 21 -8.62 3.94 -5.47
N ASN A 22 -7.80 4.87 -5.90
CA ASN A 22 -6.35 4.85 -5.65
C ASN A 22 -5.71 3.51 -6.05
N GLY A 23 -6.04 3.04 -7.27
CA GLY A 23 -5.47 1.82 -7.84
C GLY A 23 -3.97 1.95 -8.06
N MET A 24 -3.21 0.90 -7.71
CA MET A 24 -1.76 0.87 -7.81
C MET A 24 -1.30 0.24 -9.14
N GLY A 25 -1.61 0.90 -10.26
CA GLY A 25 -1.01 0.62 -11.56
C GLY A 25 0.47 1.04 -11.60
N TYR A 26 1.14 0.71 -12.70
CA TYR A 26 2.59 0.94 -12.86
C TYR A 26 3.01 2.39 -12.57
N ASP A 27 2.32 3.37 -13.13
CA ASP A 27 2.69 4.79 -12.95
C ASP A 27 2.52 5.23 -11.48
N THR A 28 1.52 4.69 -10.77
CA THR A 28 1.33 4.93 -9.33
C THR A 28 2.45 4.29 -8.53
N ARG A 29 2.84 3.05 -8.86
CA ARG A 29 3.94 2.37 -8.18
C ARG A 29 5.27 3.09 -8.36
N VAL A 30 5.56 3.57 -9.57
CA VAL A 30 6.75 4.40 -9.85
C VAL A 30 6.75 5.67 -9.02
N ALA A 31 5.63 6.39 -8.97
CA ALA A 31 5.52 7.63 -8.20
C ALA A 31 5.69 7.38 -6.69
N MET A 32 5.12 6.28 -6.16
CA MET A 32 5.29 5.88 -4.76
C MET A 32 6.74 5.50 -4.43
N ALA A 33 7.37 4.69 -5.27
CA ALA A 33 8.77 4.28 -5.08
C ALA A 33 9.70 5.50 -5.04
N ALA A 34 9.53 6.43 -5.97
CA ALA A 34 10.28 7.69 -5.98
C ALA A 34 10.06 8.52 -4.70
N GLY A 35 8.83 8.53 -4.17
CA GLY A 35 8.51 9.16 -2.89
C GLY A 35 9.20 8.49 -1.70
N PHE A 36 9.24 7.16 -1.68
CA PHE A 36 9.92 6.39 -0.63
C PHE A 36 11.43 6.60 -0.68
N ASP A 37 12.05 6.50 -1.86
CA ASP A 37 13.49 6.76 -2.04
C ASP A 37 13.86 8.16 -1.55
N ARG A 38 13.06 9.15 -1.92
CA ARG A 38 13.27 10.54 -1.47
C ARG A 38 13.19 10.67 0.04
N ALA A 39 12.19 10.03 0.68
CA ALA A 39 12.03 10.04 2.14
C ALA A 39 13.21 9.36 2.85
N LEU A 40 13.69 8.24 2.31
CA LEU A 40 14.79 7.48 2.90
C LEU A 40 16.14 8.19 2.76
N ALA A 41 16.35 8.88 1.63
CA ALA A 41 17.59 9.61 1.36
C ALA A 41 17.72 10.94 2.13
N ASP A 42 16.62 11.55 2.58
CA ASP A 42 16.62 12.84 3.26
C ASP A 42 16.95 12.70 4.75
N PRO A 43 18.11 13.19 5.24
CA PRO A 43 18.47 13.07 6.66
C PRO A 43 17.55 13.88 7.60
N ALA A 44 16.81 14.87 7.09
CA ALA A 44 15.85 15.65 7.87
C ALA A 44 14.52 14.89 8.08
N VAL A 45 14.27 13.81 7.30
CA VAL A 45 13.09 12.96 7.45
C VAL A 45 13.38 11.89 8.49
N VAL A 46 12.53 11.81 9.51
CA VAL A 46 12.65 10.83 10.62
C VAL A 46 11.64 9.70 10.54
N ALA A 47 10.58 9.85 9.75
CA ALA A 47 9.54 8.83 9.57
C ALA A 47 8.84 9.00 8.21
N LEU A 48 8.23 7.92 7.71
CA LEU A 48 7.45 7.89 6.47
C LEU A 48 6.00 7.50 6.76
N VAL A 49 5.07 8.32 6.28
CA VAL A 49 3.63 8.04 6.29
C VAL A 49 3.15 7.81 4.87
N VAL A 50 2.34 6.78 4.67
CA VAL A 50 1.62 6.51 3.41
C VAL A 50 0.13 6.63 3.67
N ASN A 51 -0.57 7.42 2.87
CA ASN A 51 -2.02 7.58 2.94
C ASN A 51 -2.66 7.63 1.54
N GLY A 52 -3.97 7.74 1.48
CA GLY A 52 -4.72 7.94 0.24
C GLY A 52 -5.43 9.29 0.22
N ALA A 53 -5.59 9.88 -0.95
CA ALA A 53 -6.45 11.03 -1.17
C ALA A 53 -7.91 10.59 -1.37
N GLY A 54 -8.84 11.50 -1.13
CA GLY A 54 -10.27 11.28 -1.39
C GLY A 54 -10.94 10.37 -0.37
N LYS A 55 -11.79 9.44 -0.85
CA LYS A 55 -12.70 8.66 0.00
C LYS A 55 -12.12 7.33 0.52
N SER A 56 -10.99 6.89 -0.01
CA SER A 56 -10.42 5.57 0.27
C SER A 56 -8.91 5.60 0.28
N PHE A 57 -8.30 4.70 1.04
CA PHE A 57 -6.86 4.50 0.99
C PHE A 57 -6.45 3.91 -0.36
N SER A 58 -6.87 2.67 -0.67
CA SER A 58 -6.61 2.01 -1.96
C SER A 58 -7.51 0.79 -2.16
N GLY A 59 -8.04 0.65 -3.37
CA GLY A 59 -8.73 -0.56 -3.82
C GLY A 59 -7.80 -1.70 -4.26
N GLY A 60 -6.47 -1.49 -4.21
CA GLY A 60 -5.48 -2.49 -4.57
C GLY A 60 -4.81 -2.28 -5.91
N ALA A 61 -4.33 -3.36 -6.52
CA ALA A 61 -3.71 -3.32 -7.84
C ALA A 61 -4.70 -2.84 -8.93
N ASP A 62 -4.18 -2.17 -9.97
CA ASP A 62 -5.03 -1.82 -11.11
C ASP A 62 -5.31 -3.06 -11.95
N ILE A 63 -6.54 -3.57 -11.85
CA ILE A 63 -6.98 -4.77 -12.56
C ILE A 63 -6.94 -4.60 -14.10
N LYS A 64 -6.92 -3.37 -14.62
CA LYS A 64 -6.78 -3.12 -16.06
C LYS A 64 -5.39 -3.47 -16.59
N GLU A 65 -4.39 -3.54 -15.73
CA GLU A 65 -3.05 -3.96 -16.11
C GLU A 65 -2.86 -5.49 -16.08
N PHE A 66 -3.80 -6.24 -15.51
CA PHE A 66 -3.67 -7.71 -15.41
C PHE A 66 -3.58 -8.34 -16.80
N GLY A 67 -2.65 -9.30 -16.94
CA GLY A 67 -2.35 -9.93 -18.22
C GLY A 67 -1.47 -9.08 -19.16
N THR A 68 -1.04 -7.90 -18.74
CA THR A 68 -0.08 -7.06 -19.48
C THR A 68 1.29 -7.07 -18.80
N PRO A 69 2.38 -6.77 -19.55
CA PRO A 69 3.72 -6.65 -18.95
C PRO A 69 3.79 -5.61 -17.80
N ARG A 70 2.95 -4.57 -17.84
CA ARG A 70 2.93 -3.51 -16.82
C ARG A 70 2.58 -4.02 -15.43
N ALA A 71 1.77 -5.08 -15.33
CA ALA A 71 1.36 -5.63 -14.04
C ALA A 71 2.56 -6.11 -13.19
N LEU A 72 3.57 -6.68 -13.85
CA LEU A 72 4.75 -7.26 -13.20
C LEU A 72 6.01 -6.38 -13.32
N GLN A 73 5.93 -5.27 -14.06
CA GLN A 73 7.07 -4.37 -14.28
C GLN A 73 7.48 -3.69 -12.97
N GLU A 74 8.80 -3.61 -12.76
CA GLU A 74 9.40 -2.91 -11.62
C GLU A 74 9.30 -1.37 -11.72
N PRO A 75 9.05 -0.70 -10.58
CA PRO A 75 8.77 -1.29 -9.28
C PRO A 75 7.41 -1.97 -9.25
N ASN A 76 7.37 -3.25 -8.86
CA ASN A 76 6.12 -3.95 -8.64
C ASN A 76 5.64 -3.79 -7.18
N LEU A 77 4.50 -4.41 -6.81
CA LEU A 77 3.95 -4.25 -5.46
C LEU A 77 4.84 -4.88 -4.38
N HIS A 78 5.54 -5.99 -4.69
CA HIS A 78 6.51 -6.58 -3.76
C HIS A 78 7.66 -5.63 -3.46
N THR A 79 8.14 -4.90 -4.47
CA THR A 79 9.19 -3.88 -4.32
C THR A 79 8.75 -2.79 -3.36
N LEU A 80 7.54 -2.23 -3.52
CA LEU A 80 7.02 -1.21 -2.61
C LEU A 80 6.88 -1.72 -1.17
N ILE A 81 6.39 -2.95 -1.01
CA ILE A 81 6.26 -3.58 0.31
C ILE A 81 7.63 -3.79 0.95
N ALA A 82 8.61 -4.29 0.17
CA ALA A 82 9.97 -4.47 0.66
C ALA A 82 10.63 -3.16 1.09
N MET A 83 10.39 -2.06 0.35
CA MET A 83 10.88 -0.72 0.73
C MET A 83 10.32 -0.27 2.08
N LEU A 84 9.06 -0.56 2.38
CA LEU A 84 8.47 -0.26 3.68
C LEU A 84 9.00 -1.17 4.80
N GLU A 85 9.09 -2.48 4.57
CA GLU A 85 9.55 -3.46 5.56
C GLU A 85 11.02 -3.28 5.94
N GLN A 86 11.86 -2.97 4.95
CA GLN A 86 13.32 -2.84 5.12
C GLN A 86 13.74 -1.40 5.42
N SER A 87 12.79 -0.49 5.56
CA SER A 87 13.06 0.92 5.80
C SER A 87 13.86 1.10 7.10
N ALA A 88 14.96 1.86 7.02
CA ALA A 88 15.71 2.29 8.19
C ALA A 88 14.97 3.33 9.05
N LYS A 89 13.87 3.88 8.53
CA LYS A 89 13.01 4.86 9.22
C LYS A 89 11.66 4.23 9.52
N PRO A 90 11.00 4.57 10.63
CA PRO A 90 9.65 4.11 10.93
C PRO A 90 8.69 4.39 9.79
N THR A 91 7.90 3.38 9.41
CA THR A 91 6.88 3.47 8.36
C THR A 91 5.50 3.29 8.96
N VAL A 92 4.58 4.18 8.60
CA VAL A 92 3.18 4.15 9.03
C VAL A 92 2.27 4.21 7.81
N VAL A 93 1.27 3.35 7.76
CA VAL A 93 0.19 3.48 6.76
C VAL A 93 -1.08 3.94 7.46
N ALA A 94 -1.60 5.10 7.03
CA ALA A 94 -2.84 5.67 7.53
C ALA A 94 -3.98 5.33 6.56
N ILE A 95 -4.85 4.40 6.96
CA ILE A 95 -5.93 3.87 6.13
C ILE A 95 -7.29 4.45 6.49
N HIS A 96 -8.13 4.66 5.49
CA HIS A 96 -9.50 5.12 5.65
C HIS A 96 -10.38 4.61 4.51
N GLY A 97 -11.70 4.59 4.72
CA GLY A 97 -12.67 4.13 3.74
C GLY A 97 -12.40 2.69 3.33
N VAL A 98 -11.91 2.47 2.11
CA VAL A 98 -11.58 1.13 1.59
C VAL A 98 -10.07 0.94 1.54
N CYS A 99 -9.62 -0.20 2.06
CA CYS A 99 -8.23 -0.68 1.98
C CYS A 99 -8.27 -2.18 1.65
N MET A 100 -8.20 -2.53 0.36
CA MET A 100 -8.47 -3.88 -0.12
C MET A 100 -7.35 -4.41 -1.02
N GLY A 101 -7.24 -5.74 -1.09
CA GLY A 101 -6.31 -6.41 -1.99
C GLY A 101 -4.87 -5.92 -1.81
N GLY A 102 -4.19 -5.60 -2.90
CA GLY A 102 -2.84 -5.04 -2.86
C GLY A 102 -2.69 -3.79 -1.99
N GLY A 103 -3.76 -3.02 -1.74
CA GLY A 103 -3.76 -1.90 -0.80
C GLY A 103 -3.57 -2.36 0.65
N LEU A 104 -4.26 -3.42 1.04
CA LEU A 104 -4.06 -4.04 2.35
C LEU A 104 -2.70 -4.75 2.43
N GLU A 105 -2.25 -5.40 1.35
CA GLU A 105 -0.93 -6.03 1.30
C GLU A 105 0.19 -5.00 1.50
N LEU A 106 0.10 -3.82 0.86
CA LEU A 106 1.01 -2.71 1.08
C LEU A 106 0.97 -2.24 2.54
N ALA A 107 -0.24 -2.05 3.09
CA ALA A 107 -0.40 -1.60 4.48
C ALA A 107 0.19 -2.60 5.48
N LEU A 108 0.09 -3.90 5.20
CA LEU A 108 0.68 -4.96 6.04
C LEU A 108 2.22 -4.95 6.05
N GLY A 109 2.85 -4.39 5.01
CA GLY A 109 4.32 -4.25 4.94
C GLY A 109 4.89 -3.13 5.80
N ALA A 110 4.10 -2.17 6.27
CA ALA A 110 4.58 -1.10 7.13
C ALA A 110 4.75 -1.55 8.60
N ASN A 111 5.59 -0.83 9.35
CA ASN A 111 5.77 -1.08 10.78
C ASN A 111 4.45 -0.88 11.56
N TYR A 112 3.71 0.19 11.23
CA TYR A 112 2.47 0.54 11.92
C TYR A 112 1.35 0.83 10.93
N ARG A 113 0.12 0.57 11.36
CA ARG A 113 -1.13 0.87 10.66
C ARG A 113 -2.06 1.64 11.59
N VAL A 114 -2.61 2.74 11.09
CA VAL A 114 -3.64 3.52 11.76
C VAL A 114 -4.86 3.54 10.87
N ALA A 115 -6.02 3.16 11.39
CA ALA A 115 -7.27 3.11 10.65
C ALA A 115 -8.26 4.14 11.17
N ALA A 116 -8.89 4.88 10.26
CA ALA A 116 -10.04 5.70 10.61
C ALA A 116 -11.25 4.82 10.98
N PRO A 117 -12.12 5.26 11.87
CA PRO A 117 -13.37 4.54 12.16
C PRO A 117 -14.17 4.24 10.89
N GLY A 118 -14.72 3.02 10.79
CA GLY A 118 -15.50 2.58 9.63
C GLY A 118 -14.68 2.14 8.42
N THR A 119 -13.35 2.09 8.52
CA THR A 119 -12.49 1.54 7.45
C THR A 119 -12.83 0.07 7.18
N GLN A 120 -12.99 -0.25 5.89
CA GLN A 120 -13.22 -1.61 5.41
C GLN A 120 -11.93 -2.20 4.87
N VAL A 121 -11.56 -3.38 5.36
CA VAL A 121 -10.35 -4.10 4.97
C VAL A 121 -10.68 -5.52 4.52
N ALA A 122 -10.07 -5.98 3.42
CA ALA A 122 -10.21 -7.35 2.93
C ALA A 122 -9.09 -7.71 1.94
N LEU A 123 -8.92 -9.01 1.68
CA LEU A 123 -8.15 -9.55 0.56
C LEU A 123 -9.11 -10.30 -0.39
N PRO A 124 -9.92 -9.58 -1.18
CA PRO A 124 -11.02 -10.17 -1.95
C PRO A 124 -10.60 -10.80 -3.28
N GLU A 125 -9.32 -11.08 -3.47
CA GLU A 125 -8.71 -11.55 -4.72
C GLU A 125 -9.39 -12.81 -5.25
N VAL A 126 -9.83 -13.71 -4.38
CA VAL A 126 -10.52 -14.96 -4.75
C VAL A 126 -11.84 -14.71 -5.49
N LYS A 127 -12.49 -13.56 -5.25
CA LYS A 127 -13.73 -13.18 -5.96
C LYS A 127 -13.52 -12.88 -7.45
N ILE A 128 -12.28 -12.64 -7.85
CA ILE A 128 -11.89 -12.41 -9.24
C ILE A 128 -10.97 -13.52 -9.77
N GLY A 129 -10.90 -14.67 -9.06
CA GLY A 129 -10.21 -15.87 -9.51
C GLY A 129 -8.69 -15.85 -9.37
N ILE A 130 -8.14 -15.00 -8.50
CA ILE A 130 -6.71 -14.94 -8.19
C ILE A 130 -6.45 -15.09 -6.68
N LEU A 131 -5.19 -15.07 -6.28
CA LEU A 131 -4.77 -15.10 -4.87
C LEU A 131 -4.22 -13.73 -4.45
N PRO A 132 -4.21 -13.41 -3.13
CA PRO A 132 -3.41 -12.29 -2.61
C PRO A 132 -1.93 -12.51 -2.92
N GLY A 133 -1.43 -11.84 -3.96
CA GLY A 133 -0.15 -12.18 -4.61
C GLY A 133 1.06 -11.46 -4.02
N ALA A 134 0.87 -10.41 -3.20
CA ALA A 134 1.97 -9.62 -2.65
C ALA A 134 2.27 -9.92 -1.17
N GLY A 135 1.97 -11.14 -0.73
CA GLY A 135 2.29 -11.65 0.60
C GLY A 135 1.19 -11.48 1.63
N GLY A 136 -0.03 -11.09 1.22
CA GLY A 136 -1.20 -11.02 2.10
C GLY A 136 -1.52 -12.33 2.78
N THR A 137 -1.42 -13.46 2.06
CA THR A 137 -1.59 -14.82 2.62
C THR A 137 -0.60 -15.15 3.73
N GLN A 138 0.49 -14.42 3.85
CA GLN A 138 1.53 -14.63 4.86
C GLN A 138 1.43 -13.60 5.99
N ARG A 139 1.26 -12.30 5.64
CA ARG A 139 1.27 -11.23 6.65
C ARG A 139 -0.04 -11.14 7.42
N LEU A 140 -1.17 -11.33 6.76
CA LEU A 140 -2.47 -11.20 7.41
C LEU A 140 -2.68 -12.22 8.55
N PRO A 141 -2.45 -13.55 8.36
CA PRO A 141 -2.61 -14.51 9.44
C PRO A 141 -1.58 -14.34 10.57
N ARG A 142 -0.38 -13.79 10.26
CA ARG A 142 0.58 -13.45 11.31
C ARG A 142 0.16 -12.25 12.16
N ALA A 143 -0.59 -11.33 11.57
CA ALA A 143 -1.09 -10.14 12.26
C ALA A 143 -2.35 -10.42 13.10
N LEU A 144 -3.25 -11.28 12.65
CA LEU A 144 -4.59 -11.44 13.21
C LEU A 144 -4.91 -12.85 13.73
N GLY A 145 -4.08 -13.84 13.39
CA GLY A 145 -4.41 -15.27 13.53
C GLY A 145 -5.12 -15.81 12.29
N LEU A 146 -5.21 -17.14 12.21
CA LEU A 146 -5.67 -17.84 10.99
C LEU A 146 -7.17 -17.61 10.69
N GLU A 147 -8.02 -17.77 11.69
CA GLU A 147 -9.48 -17.69 11.49
C GLU A 147 -9.95 -16.30 11.02
N PRO A 148 -9.57 -15.18 11.66
CA PRO A 148 -9.91 -13.86 11.12
C PRO A 148 -9.33 -13.60 9.72
N ALA A 149 -8.11 -14.09 9.44
CA ALA A 149 -7.50 -13.93 8.14
C ALA A 149 -8.27 -14.66 7.04
N LEU A 150 -8.73 -15.89 7.29
CA LEU A 150 -9.56 -16.66 6.35
C LEU A 150 -10.91 -15.96 6.06
N ASN A 151 -11.49 -15.31 7.06
CA ASN A 151 -12.74 -14.57 6.87
C ASN A 151 -12.58 -13.27 6.07
N MET A 152 -11.34 -12.79 5.87
CA MET A 152 -11.02 -11.59 5.11
C MET A 152 -10.55 -11.89 3.68
N ILE A 153 -10.29 -13.14 3.36
CA ILE A 153 -9.95 -13.67 2.04
C ILE A 153 -11.22 -14.27 1.40
#